data_4a00bbc9d29e85ba3fc3d5d73ea58dd2
#
_entry.id   4a00bbc9d29e85ba3fc3d5d73ea58dd2
#
_cell.length_a   1.000
_cell.length_b   1.000
_cell.length_c   1.000
_cell.angle_alpha   90.00
_cell.angle_beta   90.00
_cell.angle_gamma   90.00
#
_symmetry.space_group_name_H-M   'P 1'
#
loop_
_entity.id
_entity.type
_entity.pdbx_description
1 polymer ?
#
loop_
_entity_poly.entity_id
_entity_poly.type
_entity_poly.pdbx_seq_one_letter_code
_entity_poly.pdbx_strand_id
1 'polypeptide(L)'
;PEQMTLLRDMGMTVKSVFLDATSDTLQRRYSESRRKHPLSGGSKPQSDKALFETIEFERELLADLRERAHVIDTSLLRSAQLQTYIKTLVSAPVAQLTLVFESFGFKRGIPTDADYVFDIRMLPNPHYESALKPLTGRDAPVQDYLRQSEEFVQMQLQIEGFLKQWIPAIERDHRSYVTVAIGCTGGQHRSVFMVEQLAHSFGTRWLTLKRHRELDALA
;
A
#
# COMPACT_ATOMS: atom_id res chain seq x y z
N PRO A 1 -15.35 15.73 9.81
CA PRO A 1 -16.45 14.93 9.26
C PRO A 1 -17.58 15.78 8.67
N GLU A 2 -18.16 16.70 9.44
CA GLU A 2 -19.30 17.55 9.00
C GLU A 2 -18.95 18.42 7.78
N GLN A 3 -17.78 19.02 7.75
CA GLN A 3 -17.32 19.84 6.63
C GLN A 3 -17.19 19.04 5.32
N MET A 4 -16.76 17.78 5.40
CA MET A 4 -16.65 16.91 4.23
C MET A 4 -18.03 16.52 3.69
N THR A 5 -19.00 16.31 4.58
CA THR A 5 -20.40 16.07 4.22
C THR A 5 -20.99 17.29 3.53
N LEU A 6 -20.78 18.48 4.10
CA LEU A 6 -21.22 19.74 3.53
C LEU A 6 -20.67 19.96 2.09
N LEU A 7 -19.38 19.68 1.86
CA LEU A 7 -18.79 19.80 0.52
C LEU A 7 -19.42 18.81 -0.47
N ARG A 8 -19.71 17.57 -0.03
CA ARG A 8 -20.40 16.58 -0.87
C ARG A 8 -21.83 16.99 -1.19
N ASP A 9 -22.56 17.53 -0.22
CA ASP A 9 -23.94 18.05 -0.40
C ASP A 9 -23.98 19.24 -1.36
N MET A 10 -22.88 20.02 -1.45
CA MET A 10 -22.68 21.05 -2.46
C MET A 10 -22.31 20.52 -3.84
N GLY A 11 -22.31 19.19 -4.05
CA GLY A 11 -21.92 18.55 -5.31
C GLY A 11 -20.41 18.47 -5.55
N MET A 12 -19.58 18.77 -4.56
CA MET A 12 -18.13 18.68 -4.69
C MET A 12 -17.64 17.25 -4.50
N THR A 13 -16.72 16.84 -5.35
CA THR A 13 -15.99 15.59 -5.19
C THR A 13 -14.91 15.73 -4.12
N VAL A 14 -15.05 15.00 -3.02
CA VAL A 14 -14.06 15.01 -1.93
C VAL A 14 -13.33 13.67 -1.90
N LYS A 15 -12.02 13.69 -2.16
CA LYS A 15 -11.10 12.56 -1.98
C LYS A 15 -10.26 12.80 -0.72
N SER A 16 -10.38 11.91 0.25
CA SER A 16 -9.64 11.97 1.49
C SER A 16 -8.43 11.05 1.41
N VAL A 17 -7.25 11.58 1.66
CA VAL A 17 -5.98 10.82 1.69
C VAL A 17 -5.34 11.01 3.05
N PHE A 18 -4.99 9.91 3.70
CA PHE A 18 -4.28 9.88 4.96
C PHE A 18 -2.86 9.35 4.74
N LEU A 19 -1.86 10.14 5.08
CA LEU A 19 -0.47 9.73 4.99
C LEU A 19 -0.04 9.14 6.34
N ASP A 20 0.33 7.87 6.34
CA ASP A 20 0.81 7.16 7.52
C ASP A 20 2.28 6.73 7.35
N ALA A 21 2.91 6.32 8.43
CA ALA A 21 4.21 5.65 8.42
C ALA A 21 4.36 4.83 9.71
N THR A 22 5.29 3.86 9.74
CA THR A 22 5.60 3.12 10.97
C THR A 22 6.10 4.06 12.07
N SER A 23 5.86 3.72 13.33
CA SER A 23 6.27 4.54 14.48
C SER A 23 7.77 4.82 14.49
N ASP A 24 8.59 3.82 14.13
CA ASP A 24 10.05 3.97 14.01
C ASP A 24 10.44 5.00 12.93
N THR A 25 9.73 4.99 11.79
CA THR A 25 9.96 5.96 10.71
C THR A 25 9.56 7.36 11.14
N LEU A 26 8.45 7.51 11.85
CA LEU A 26 8.00 8.80 12.39
C LEU A 26 8.99 9.34 13.42
N GLN A 27 9.42 8.52 14.37
CA GLN A 27 10.44 8.91 15.36
C GLN A 27 11.73 9.41 14.69
N ARG A 28 12.22 8.67 13.70
CA ARG A 28 13.41 9.07 12.94
C ARG A 28 13.22 10.42 12.24
N ARG A 29 12.08 10.61 11.53
CA ARG A 29 11.76 11.87 10.83
C ARG A 29 11.64 13.07 11.78
N TYR A 30 11.06 12.89 12.97
CA TYR A 30 11.01 13.91 13.99
C TYR A 30 12.42 14.26 14.52
N SER A 31 13.24 13.24 14.79
CA SER A 31 14.64 13.44 15.24
C SER A 31 15.47 14.16 14.18
N GLU A 32 15.34 13.79 12.90
CA GLU A 32 16.04 14.44 11.78
C GLU A 32 15.60 15.89 11.57
N SER A 33 14.30 16.17 11.67
CA SER A 33 13.73 17.50 11.45
C SER A 33 13.97 18.44 12.63
N ARG A 34 14.33 17.91 13.80
CA ARG A 34 14.47 18.65 15.07
C ARG A 34 13.23 19.48 15.45
N ARG A 35 12.06 19.12 14.93
CA ARG A 35 10.78 19.79 15.26
C ARG A 35 10.14 19.07 16.45
N LYS A 36 9.49 19.87 17.30
CA LYS A 36 8.67 19.30 18.37
C LYS A 36 7.36 18.78 17.80
N HIS A 37 6.88 17.67 18.37
CA HIS A 37 5.55 17.19 18.02
C HIS A 37 4.47 18.18 18.47
N PRO A 38 3.45 18.50 17.64
CA PRO A 38 2.41 19.48 18.00
C PRO A 38 1.71 19.20 19.32
N LEU A 39 1.51 17.92 19.66
CA LEU A 39 0.87 17.49 20.90
C LEU A 39 1.84 17.40 22.09
N SER A 40 3.15 17.67 21.90
CA SER A 40 4.10 17.68 23.00
C SER A 40 3.97 18.99 23.80
N GLY A 41 3.32 18.93 24.95
CA GLY A 41 3.25 20.05 25.90
C GLY A 41 4.58 20.26 26.64
N GLY A 42 5.24 21.41 26.48
CA GLY A 42 6.31 21.84 27.36
C GLY A 42 7.63 22.24 26.70
N SER A 43 8.49 22.89 27.53
CA SER A 43 9.76 23.54 27.13
C SER A 43 10.96 22.59 27.14
N LYS A 44 10.81 21.35 27.61
CA LYS A 44 11.91 20.37 27.73
C LYS A 44 12.12 19.56 26.44
N PRO A 45 13.36 19.15 26.14
CA PRO A 45 13.60 18.18 25.05
C PRO A 45 12.79 16.90 25.31
N GLN A 46 12.06 16.45 24.32
CA GLN A 46 11.23 15.26 24.40
C GLN A 46 12.16 14.03 24.32
N SER A 47 12.05 13.12 25.28
CA SER A 47 12.74 11.82 25.19
C SER A 47 12.11 10.98 24.07
N ASP A 48 12.86 10.03 23.49
CA ASP A 48 12.37 9.12 22.44
C ASP A 48 11.12 8.36 22.88
N LYS A 49 11.05 7.97 24.15
CA LYS A 49 9.88 7.32 24.73
C LYS A 49 8.66 8.24 24.76
N ALA A 50 8.83 9.49 25.20
CA ALA A 50 7.74 10.47 25.23
C ALA A 50 7.26 10.84 23.82
N LEU A 51 8.16 10.86 22.84
CA LEU A 51 7.81 11.06 21.44
C LEU A 51 6.97 9.88 20.89
N PHE A 52 7.37 8.64 21.18
CA PHE A 52 6.62 7.46 20.80
C PHE A 52 5.19 7.49 21.38
N GLU A 53 5.04 7.72 22.67
CA GLU A 53 3.74 7.84 23.33
C GLU A 53 2.86 8.94 22.70
N THR A 54 3.47 10.06 22.31
CA THR A 54 2.75 11.17 21.66
C THR A 54 2.30 10.81 20.23
N ILE A 55 3.11 10.06 19.48
CA ILE A 55 2.75 9.55 18.13
C ILE A 55 1.58 8.58 18.24
N GLU A 56 1.61 7.63 19.17
CA GLU A 56 0.51 6.66 19.35
C GLU A 56 -0.78 7.39 19.78
N PHE A 57 -0.69 8.36 20.67
CA PHE A 57 -1.83 9.19 21.06
C PHE A 57 -2.41 9.98 19.87
N GLU A 58 -1.57 10.55 18.99
CA GLU A 58 -2.03 11.21 17.77
C GLU A 58 -2.78 10.24 16.84
N ARG A 59 -2.29 9.00 16.71
CA ARG A 59 -2.96 7.96 15.92
C ARG A 59 -4.34 7.62 16.45
N GLU A 60 -4.50 7.53 17.77
CA GLU A 60 -5.81 7.32 18.41
C GLU A 60 -6.76 8.47 18.09
N LEU A 61 -6.30 9.72 18.21
CA LEU A 61 -7.10 10.91 17.89
C LEU A 61 -7.53 10.96 16.40
N LEU A 62 -6.71 10.44 15.52
CA LEU A 62 -6.93 10.48 14.07
C LEU A 62 -7.56 9.20 13.51
N ALA A 63 -7.89 8.20 14.34
CA ALA A 63 -8.39 6.90 13.92
C ALA A 63 -9.61 7.01 13.00
N ASP A 64 -10.62 7.80 13.37
CA ASP A 64 -11.82 8.00 12.56
C ASP A 64 -11.55 8.64 11.19
N LEU A 65 -10.56 9.55 11.13
CA LEU A 65 -10.16 10.16 9.86
C LEU A 65 -9.43 9.16 8.97
N ARG A 66 -8.60 8.32 9.58
CA ARG A 66 -7.86 7.26 8.91
C ARG A 66 -8.80 6.23 8.28
N GLU A 67 -9.81 5.77 9.01
CA GLU A 67 -10.79 4.80 8.50
C GLU A 67 -11.57 5.29 7.28
N ARG A 68 -11.80 6.60 7.19
CA ARG A 68 -12.57 7.24 6.10
C ARG A 68 -11.73 7.76 4.95
N ALA A 69 -10.42 7.59 5.01
CA ALA A 69 -9.49 8.10 4.03
C ALA A 69 -8.82 6.96 3.25
N HIS A 70 -8.33 7.27 2.05
CA HIS A 70 -7.35 6.39 1.41
C HIS A 70 -6.01 6.53 2.14
N VAL A 71 -5.59 5.49 2.82
CA VAL A 71 -4.31 5.47 3.55
C VAL A 71 -3.17 5.20 2.57
N ILE A 72 -2.07 5.90 2.73
CA ILE A 72 -0.81 5.65 2.02
C ILE A 72 0.30 5.47 3.04
N ASP A 73 0.89 4.27 3.12
CA ASP A 73 2.10 4.04 3.90
C ASP A 73 3.30 4.72 3.25
N THR A 74 3.83 5.74 3.91
CA THR A 74 4.98 6.52 3.43
C THR A 74 6.31 6.06 4.02
N SER A 75 6.36 4.96 4.77
CA SER A 75 7.54 4.52 5.52
C SER A 75 8.77 4.35 4.63
N LEU A 76 8.60 3.81 3.43
CA LEU A 76 9.66 3.55 2.47
C LEU A 76 9.54 4.40 1.18
N LEU A 77 8.56 5.32 1.11
CA LEU A 77 8.35 6.15 -0.08
C LEU A 77 9.26 7.37 -0.10
N ARG A 78 9.79 7.68 -1.28
CA ARG A 78 10.44 8.97 -1.59
C ARG A 78 9.37 10.01 -1.94
N SER A 79 9.66 11.28 -1.72
CA SER A 79 8.75 12.39 -2.00
C SER A 79 8.23 12.40 -3.46
N ALA A 80 9.09 12.11 -4.43
CA ALA A 80 8.71 12.06 -5.84
C ALA A 80 7.68 10.95 -6.14
N GLN A 81 7.83 9.79 -5.51
CA GLN A 81 6.91 8.66 -5.64
C GLN A 81 5.56 8.98 -5.03
N LEU A 82 5.55 9.55 -3.82
CA LEU A 82 4.32 10.01 -3.17
C LEU A 82 3.59 11.03 -4.06
N GLN A 83 4.30 12.00 -4.64
CA GLN A 83 3.71 12.96 -5.58
C GLN A 83 3.06 12.27 -6.78
N THR A 84 3.71 11.25 -7.34
CA THR A 84 3.17 10.47 -8.46
C THR A 84 1.90 9.73 -8.05
N TYR A 85 1.91 9.08 -6.88
CA TYR A 85 0.73 8.38 -6.35
C TYR A 85 -0.44 9.34 -6.11
N ILE A 86 -0.20 10.48 -5.48
CA ILE A 86 -1.24 11.49 -5.24
C ILE A 86 -1.82 12.00 -6.57
N LYS A 87 -0.97 12.32 -7.56
CA LYS A 87 -1.44 12.75 -8.89
C LYS A 87 -2.34 11.70 -9.54
N THR A 88 -1.95 10.43 -9.51
CA THR A 88 -2.75 9.34 -10.07
C THR A 88 -4.08 9.17 -9.34
N LEU A 89 -4.07 9.24 -8.02
CA LEU A 89 -5.28 9.19 -7.20
C LEU A 89 -6.26 10.32 -7.48
N VAL A 90 -5.74 11.55 -7.59
CA VAL A 90 -6.57 12.74 -7.87
C VAL A 90 -7.17 12.67 -9.27
N SER A 91 -6.43 12.14 -10.24
CA SER A 91 -6.88 12.00 -11.63
C SER A 91 -7.86 10.84 -11.84
N ALA A 92 -8.00 9.92 -10.88
CA ALA A 92 -8.91 8.79 -10.97
C ALA A 92 -10.38 9.24 -10.97
N PRO A 93 -11.27 8.65 -11.81
CA PRO A 93 -12.69 8.93 -11.77
C PRO A 93 -13.29 8.65 -10.38
N VAL A 94 -14.19 9.51 -9.92
CA VAL A 94 -14.74 9.47 -8.56
C VAL A 94 -15.79 8.40 -8.35
N ALA A 95 -16.46 8.00 -9.42
CA ALA A 95 -17.58 7.08 -9.36
C ALA A 95 -17.20 5.59 -9.35
N GLN A 96 -15.92 5.28 -9.35
CA GLN A 96 -15.43 3.91 -9.48
C GLN A 96 -14.49 3.54 -8.34
N LEU A 97 -14.68 2.33 -7.76
CA LEU A 97 -13.74 1.74 -6.83
C LEU A 97 -12.37 1.58 -7.50
N THR A 98 -11.32 2.06 -6.86
CA THR A 98 -9.94 1.89 -7.31
C THR A 98 -9.30 0.75 -6.53
N LEU A 99 -8.78 -0.25 -7.26
CA LEU A 99 -8.01 -1.35 -6.68
C LEU A 99 -6.52 -1.02 -6.73
N VAL A 100 -5.89 -0.97 -5.58
CA VAL A 100 -4.44 -0.78 -5.46
C VAL A 100 -3.82 -2.14 -5.19
N PHE A 101 -3.03 -2.66 -6.14
CA PHE A 101 -2.24 -3.87 -5.94
C PHE A 101 -0.82 -3.48 -5.55
N GLU A 102 -0.37 -3.94 -4.38
CA GLU A 102 0.95 -3.61 -3.85
C GLU A 102 1.81 -4.85 -3.64
N SER A 103 3.00 -4.88 -4.22
CA SER A 103 4.00 -5.91 -3.89
C SER A 103 4.91 -5.45 -2.77
N PHE A 104 5.17 -6.34 -1.80
CA PHE A 104 6.06 -6.05 -0.69
C PHE A 104 6.92 -7.25 -0.28
N GLY A 105 8.01 -6.96 0.43
CA GLY A 105 8.88 -7.94 1.06
C GLY A 105 8.67 -8.02 2.57
N PHE A 106 8.35 -9.21 3.10
CA PHE A 106 8.20 -9.42 4.53
C PHE A 106 9.44 -9.01 5.34
N LYS A 107 10.62 -8.99 4.72
CA LYS A 107 11.85 -8.48 5.37
C LYS A 107 11.75 -7.03 5.85
N ARG A 108 10.83 -6.26 5.30
CA ARG A 108 10.63 -4.83 5.62
C ARG A 108 9.28 -4.55 6.28
N GLY A 109 8.64 -5.59 6.80
CA GLY A 109 7.34 -5.49 7.45
C GLY A 109 6.16 -5.45 6.46
N ILE A 110 4.97 -5.60 6.99
CA ILE A 110 3.70 -5.55 6.25
C ILE A 110 3.34 -4.08 6.03
N PRO A 111 2.83 -3.67 4.84
CA PRO A 111 2.30 -2.33 4.63
C PRO A 111 1.16 -2.01 5.60
N THR A 112 1.17 -0.81 6.18
CA THR A 112 0.17 -0.39 7.19
C THR A 112 -1.15 0.07 6.55
N ASP A 113 -1.17 0.25 5.23
CA ASP A 113 -2.30 0.69 4.43
C ASP A 113 -3.02 -0.45 3.68
N ALA A 114 -2.62 -1.72 3.91
CA ALA A 114 -3.22 -2.86 3.25
C ALA A 114 -4.57 -3.26 3.89
N ASP A 115 -5.63 -3.37 3.07
CA ASP A 115 -6.91 -3.96 3.46
C ASP A 115 -6.85 -5.50 3.45
N TYR A 116 -6.13 -6.06 2.46
CA TYR A 116 -5.88 -7.50 2.34
C TYR A 116 -4.39 -7.77 2.17
N VAL A 117 -3.91 -8.83 2.84
CA VAL A 117 -2.52 -9.26 2.74
C VAL A 117 -2.48 -10.74 2.37
N PHE A 118 -1.82 -11.06 1.25
CA PHE A 118 -1.59 -12.43 0.81
C PHE A 118 -0.10 -12.76 0.91
N ASP A 119 0.21 -13.81 1.67
CA ASP A 119 1.55 -14.37 1.77
C ASP A 119 1.76 -15.42 0.69
N ILE A 120 2.71 -15.17 -0.22
CA ILE A 120 3.05 -16.10 -1.29
C ILE A 120 4.50 -16.61 -1.18
N ARG A 121 5.07 -16.64 0.05
CA ARG A 121 6.45 -17.10 0.29
C ARG A 121 6.64 -18.60 0.02
N MET A 122 5.58 -19.39 0.12
CA MET A 122 5.60 -20.83 -0.17
C MET A 122 5.83 -21.18 -1.63
N LEU A 123 5.60 -20.25 -2.57
CA LEU A 123 5.75 -20.50 -4.01
C LEU A 123 7.24 -20.60 -4.42
N PRO A 124 7.54 -21.29 -5.55
CA PRO A 124 8.91 -21.39 -6.07
C PRO A 124 9.63 -20.05 -6.13
N ASN A 125 10.90 -20.04 -5.76
CA ASN A 125 11.63 -18.78 -5.55
C ASN A 125 12.71 -18.57 -6.60
N PRO A 126 12.50 -17.63 -7.57
CA PRO A 126 13.50 -17.33 -8.61
C PRO A 126 14.87 -16.90 -8.08
N HIS A 127 14.95 -16.45 -6.83
CA HIS A 127 16.21 -16.04 -6.21
C HIS A 127 17.27 -17.15 -6.10
N TYR A 128 16.84 -18.42 -6.11
CA TYR A 128 17.77 -19.56 -6.07
C TYR A 128 18.37 -19.88 -7.44
N GLU A 129 17.78 -19.37 -8.52
CA GLU A 129 18.33 -19.47 -9.86
C GLU A 129 19.31 -18.31 -10.11
N SER A 130 20.59 -18.62 -10.35
CA SER A 130 21.65 -17.61 -10.48
C SER A 130 21.37 -16.60 -11.60
N ALA A 131 20.75 -17.05 -12.71
CA ALA A 131 20.39 -16.21 -13.84
C ALA A 131 19.19 -15.28 -13.55
N LEU A 132 18.30 -15.67 -12.63
CA LEU A 132 17.09 -14.91 -12.29
C LEU A 132 17.27 -13.99 -11.08
N LYS A 133 18.25 -14.29 -10.24
CA LYS A 133 18.51 -13.55 -9.00
C LYS A 133 18.66 -12.03 -9.16
N PRO A 134 19.37 -11.49 -10.18
CA PRO A 134 19.52 -10.04 -10.37
C PRO A 134 18.30 -9.37 -11.02
N LEU A 135 17.36 -10.16 -11.54
CA LEU A 135 16.16 -9.70 -12.23
C LEU A 135 15.01 -9.41 -11.25
N THR A 136 13.88 -8.96 -11.79
CA THR A 136 12.66 -8.66 -11.03
C THR A 136 11.46 -9.41 -11.61
N GLY A 137 10.31 -9.38 -10.95
CA GLY A 137 9.07 -9.94 -11.49
C GLY A 137 8.50 -9.20 -12.72
N ARG A 138 9.14 -8.10 -13.15
CA ARG A 138 8.81 -7.42 -14.41
C ARG A 138 9.59 -7.98 -15.59
N ASP A 139 10.66 -8.73 -15.34
CA ASP A 139 11.52 -9.27 -16.38
C ASP A 139 10.99 -10.61 -16.91
N ALA A 140 10.98 -10.77 -18.24
CA ALA A 140 10.41 -11.92 -18.91
C ALA A 140 10.94 -13.29 -18.39
N PRO A 141 12.26 -13.49 -18.17
CA PRO A 141 12.75 -14.76 -17.67
C PRO A 141 12.18 -15.17 -16.30
N VAL A 142 11.95 -14.20 -15.40
CA VAL A 142 11.33 -14.43 -14.08
C VAL A 142 9.85 -14.76 -14.24
N GLN A 143 9.17 -14.06 -15.15
CA GLN A 143 7.76 -14.29 -15.44
C GLN A 143 7.55 -15.71 -16.02
N ASP A 144 8.39 -16.13 -16.95
CA ASP A 144 8.30 -17.44 -17.59
C ASP A 144 8.57 -18.57 -16.59
N TYR A 145 9.56 -18.40 -15.70
CA TYR A 145 9.82 -19.32 -14.61
C TYR A 145 8.61 -19.48 -13.70
N LEU A 146 7.97 -18.38 -13.31
CA LEU A 146 6.81 -18.41 -12.41
C LEU A 146 5.55 -18.93 -13.09
N ARG A 147 5.34 -18.65 -14.39
CA ARG A 147 4.20 -19.17 -15.16
C ARG A 147 4.23 -20.69 -15.32
N GLN A 148 5.41 -21.31 -15.29
CA GLN A 148 5.56 -22.77 -15.36
C GLN A 148 5.19 -23.46 -14.04
N SER A 149 5.09 -22.74 -12.93
CA SER A 149 4.68 -23.31 -11.64
C SER A 149 3.16 -23.39 -11.55
N GLU A 150 2.64 -24.61 -11.42
CA GLU A 150 1.22 -24.86 -11.20
C GLU A 150 0.73 -24.20 -9.90
N GLU A 151 1.55 -24.22 -8.84
CA GLU A 151 1.22 -23.61 -7.56
C GLU A 151 1.09 -22.08 -7.68
N PHE A 152 1.94 -21.43 -8.51
CA PHE A 152 1.85 -19.99 -8.74
C PHE A 152 0.53 -19.65 -9.46
N VAL A 153 0.19 -20.39 -10.51
CA VAL A 153 -1.05 -20.20 -11.27
C VAL A 153 -2.28 -20.45 -10.39
N GLN A 154 -2.26 -21.52 -9.59
CA GLN A 154 -3.35 -21.80 -8.66
C GLN A 154 -3.53 -20.71 -7.60
N MET A 155 -2.44 -20.23 -7.01
CA MET A 155 -2.50 -19.14 -6.05
C MET A 155 -3.08 -17.86 -6.68
N GLN A 156 -2.66 -17.52 -7.90
CA GLN A 156 -3.25 -16.40 -8.64
C GLN A 156 -4.76 -16.55 -8.78
N LEU A 157 -5.23 -17.71 -9.25
CA LEU A 157 -6.66 -17.98 -9.44
C LEU A 157 -7.45 -17.92 -8.13
N GLN A 158 -6.88 -18.38 -7.03
CA GLN A 158 -7.52 -18.31 -5.71
C GLN A 158 -7.64 -16.88 -5.20
N ILE A 159 -6.59 -16.06 -5.34
CA ILE A 159 -6.63 -14.64 -5.00
C ILE A 159 -7.64 -13.90 -5.89
N GLU A 160 -7.66 -14.17 -7.19
CA GLU A 160 -8.64 -13.58 -8.09
C GLU A 160 -10.07 -13.98 -7.71
N GLY A 161 -10.31 -15.25 -7.41
CA GLY A 161 -11.62 -15.75 -6.97
C GLY A 161 -12.09 -15.06 -5.69
N PHE A 162 -11.22 -14.98 -4.70
CA PHE A 162 -11.49 -14.27 -3.45
C PHE A 162 -11.87 -12.80 -3.71
N LEU A 163 -11.06 -12.09 -4.46
CA LEU A 163 -11.30 -10.66 -4.72
C LEU A 163 -12.59 -10.46 -5.55
N LYS A 164 -12.83 -11.27 -6.59
CA LYS A 164 -14.06 -11.19 -7.39
C LYS A 164 -15.33 -11.42 -6.56
N GLN A 165 -15.24 -12.24 -5.52
CA GLN A 165 -16.36 -12.49 -4.60
C GLN A 165 -16.62 -11.30 -3.67
N TRP A 166 -15.57 -10.65 -3.14
CA TRP A 166 -15.73 -9.66 -2.07
C TRP A 166 -15.74 -8.20 -2.54
N ILE A 167 -15.11 -7.88 -3.68
CA ILE A 167 -15.10 -6.50 -4.23
C ILE A 167 -16.52 -5.92 -4.37
N PRO A 168 -17.56 -6.66 -4.86
CA PRO A 168 -18.91 -6.10 -4.95
C PRO A 168 -19.53 -5.71 -3.60
N ALA A 169 -19.13 -6.37 -2.50
CA ALA A 169 -19.57 -5.99 -1.16
C ALA A 169 -18.91 -4.66 -0.73
N ILE A 170 -17.65 -4.48 -1.06
CA ILE A 170 -16.87 -3.27 -0.77
C ILE A 170 -17.41 -2.07 -1.59
N GLU A 171 -17.80 -2.31 -2.85
CA GLU A 171 -18.44 -1.28 -3.68
C GLU A 171 -19.76 -0.81 -3.07
N ARG A 172 -20.58 -1.74 -2.53
CA ARG A 172 -21.84 -1.39 -1.84
C ARG A 172 -21.61 -0.61 -0.54
N ASP A 173 -20.47 -0.78 0.10
CA ASP A 173 -20.05 -0.03 1.28
C ASP A 173 -19.49 1.36 0.94
N HIS A 174 -19.59 1.78 -0.33
CA HIS A 174 -19.15 3.09 -0.83
C HIS A 174 -17.68 3.39 -0.60
N ARG A 175 -16.83 2.37 -0.47
CA ARG A 175 -15.38 2.57 -0.44
C ARG A 175 -14.87 3.04 -1.80
N SER A 176 -13.99 4.02 -1.77
CA SER A 176 -13.37 4.55 -2.99
C SER A 176 -12.10 3.79 -3.38
N TYR A 177 -11.45 3.10 -2.43
CA TYR A 177 -10.17 2.41 -2.61
C TYR A 177 -10.12 1.12 -1.82
N VAL A 178 -9.41 0.13 -2.37
CA VAL A 178 -9.02 -1.11 -1.69
C VAL A 178 -7.55 -1.39 -2.01
N THR A 179 -6.73 -1.58 -0.99
CA THR A 179 -5.32 -1.94 -1.13
C THR A 179 -5.13 -3.43 -0.86
N VAL A 180 -4.68 -4.14 -1.88
CA VAL A 180 -4.37 -5.58 -1.84
C VAL A 180 -2.86 -5.75 -1.88
N ALA A 181 -2.27 -6.14 -0.75
CA ALA A 181 -0.84 -6.33 -0.62
C ALA A 181 -0.44 -7.80 -0.83
N ILE A 182 0.51 -8.04 -1.71
CA ILE A 182 1.06 -9.36 -2.02
C ILE A 182 2.50 -9.41 -1.50
N GLY A 183 2.77 -10.34 -0.58
CA GLY A 183 4.05 -10.45 0.09
C GLY A 183 4.88 -11.66 -0.32
N CYS A 184 6.14 -11.45 -0.71
CA CYS A 184 7.14 -12.50 -0.76
C CYS A 184 8.32 -12.15 0.17
N THR A 185 9.39 -12.94 0.21
CA THR A 185 10.51 -12.70 1.14
C THR A 185 11.19 -11.34 0.92
N GLY A 186 11.56 -11.05 -0.33
CA GLY A 186 12.33 -9.84 -0.69
C GLY A 186 11.55 -8.76 -1.44
N GLY A 187 10.29 -9.01 -1.85
CA GLY A 187 9.48 -8.03 -2.56
C GLY A 187 9.91 -7.72 -4.01
N GLN A 188 10.76 -8.56 -4.63
CA GLN A 188 11.36 -8.26 -5.94
C GLN A 188 10.89 -9.15 -7.09
N HIS A 189 10.58 -10.43 -6.85
CA HIS A 189 10.26 -11.41 -7.89
C HIS A 189 8.78 -11.82 -7.86
N ARG A 190 8.42 -12.80 -7.01
CA ARG A 190 7.10 -13.44 -6.94
C ARG A 190 5.96 -12.45 -6.73
N SER A 191 6.08 -11.59 -5.71
CA SER A 191 5.05 -10.60 -5.38
C SER A 191 4.88 -9.55 -6.47
N VAL A 192 5.97 -9.12 -7.10
CA VAL A 192 5.93 -8.16 -8.23
C VAL A 192 5.16 -8.77 -9.39
N PHE A 193 5.50 -9.99 -9.81
CA PHE A 193 4.82 -10.63 -10.92
C PHE A 193 3.35 -10.92 -10.62
N MET A 194 3.02 -11.37 -9.41
CA MET A 194 1.63 -11.57 -8.98
C MET A 194 0.81 -10.28 -9.07
N VAL A 195 1.37 -9.16 -8.60
CA VAL A 195 0.72 -7.84 -8.69
C VAL A 195 0.49 -7.42 -10.14
N GLU A 196 1.47 -7.64 -11.03
CA GLU A 196 1.32 -7.34 -12.46
C GLU A 196 0.17 -8.16 -13.08
N GLN A 197 0.05 -9.46 -12.74
CA GLN A 197 -1.01 -10.33 -13.25
C GLN A 197 -2.39 -9.93 -12.71
N LEU A 198 -2.51 -9.70 -11.40
CA LEU A 198 -3.78 -9.28 -10.78
C LEU A 198 -4.25 -7.93 -11.32
N ALA A 199 -3.36 -6.94 -11.41
CA ALA A 199 -3.72 -5.63 -11.95
C ALA A 199 -4.17 -5.72 -13.40
N HIS A 200 -3.55 -6.58 -14.23
CA HIS A 200 -3.99 -6.84 -15.59
C HIS A 200 -5.39 -7.49 -15.64
N SER A 201 -5.62 -8.53 -14.85
CA SER A 201 -6.89 -9.26 -14.78
C SER A 201 -8.05 -8.37 -14.34
N PHE A 202 -7.84 -7.52 -13.34
CA PHE A 202 -8.88 -6.63 -12.79
C PHE A 202 -9.02 -5.32 -13.56
N GLY A 203 -8.01 -4.89 -14.30
CA GLY A 203 -7.99 -3.62 -15.05
C GLY A 203 -9.01 -3.54 -16.19
N THR A 204 -9.64 -4.65 -16.57
CA THR A 204 -10.73 -4.68 -17.55
C THR A 204 -12.06 -4.14 -17.01
N ARG A 205 -12.25 -4.17 -15.70
CA ARG A 205 -13.52 -3.80 -15.04
C ARG A 205 -13.38 -2.67 -14.01
N TRP A 206 -12.25 -2.62 -13.31
CA TRP A 206 -11.98 -1.62 -12.27
C TRP A 206 -10.76 -0.78 -12.60
N LEU A 207 -10.72 0.41 -12.08
CA LEU A 207 -9.48 1.19 -12.10
C LEU A 207 -8.46 0.49 -11.21
N THR A 208 -7.32 0.12 -11.77
CA THR A 208 -6.23 -0.54 -11.04
C THR A 208 -5.00 0.36 -10.95
N LEU A 209 -4.39 0.41 -9.77
CA LEU A 209 -3.09 1.04 -9.54
C LEU A 209 -2.10 -0.02 -9.06
N LYS A 210 -0.86 0.09 -9.48
CA LYS A 210 0.22 -0.81 -9.06
C LYS A 210 1.25 -0.04 -8.24
N ARG A 211 1.69 -0.66 -7.15
CA ARG A 211 2.81 -0.21 -6.33
C ARG A 211 3.79 -1.37 -6.14
N HIS A 212 5.07 -1.11 -6.29
CA HIS A 212 6.11 -2.11 -6.02
C HIS A 212 7.06 -1.53 -4.98
N ARG A 213 6.70 -1.68 -3.71
CA ARG A 213 7.34 -0.99 -2.57
C ARG A 213 8.86 -1.08 -2.60
N GLU A 214 9.42 -2.26 -2.88
CA GLU A 214 10.87 -2.45 -2.90
C GLU A 214 11.53 -1.98 -4.19
N LEU A 215 10.87 -2.11 -5.35
CA LEU A 215 11.41 -1.63 -6.62
C LEU A 215 11.34 -0.10 -6.70
N ASP A 216 10.21 0.46 -6.27
CA ASP A 216 10.00 1.90 -6.26
C ASP A 216 10.98 2.59 -5.28
N ALA A 217 11.42 1.93 -4.22
CA ALA A 217 12.42 2.45 -3.29
C ALA A 217 13.85 2.45 -3.85
N LEU A 218 14.14 1.67 -4.90
CA LEU A 218 15.45 1.57 -5.55
C LEU A 218 15.58 2.49 -6.76
N ALA A 219 14.47 2.87 -7.37
CA ALA A 219 14.40 3.81 -8.50
C ALA A 219 14.49 5.27 -8.03
#